data_5cf4e8ba12a2cc9cbbc1ae3b21332708
#
_entry.id   5cf4e8ba12a2cc9cbbc1ae3b21332708
#
_cell.length_a   1.000
_cell.length_b   1.000
_cell.length_c   1.000
_cell.angle_alpha   90.00
_cell.angle_beta   90.00
_cell.angle_gamma   90.00
#
_symmetry.space_group_name_H-M   'P 1'
#
loop_
_entity.id
_entity.type
_entity.pdbx_description
1 polymer ?
#
loop_
_entity_poly.entity_id
_entity_poly.type
_entity_poly.pdbx_seq_one_letter_code
_entity_poly.pdbx_strand_id
1 'polypeptide(L)'
;MKTILEVYVTFPDEARAREICNQVIVEKLAACANIYPVQSRYIWKENFQEDIEFAALLKTDPEVLVVLMERIKALHPYEVPAISCWHAQAIPEYADWVYECCRKPE
;
A
#
# COMPACT_ATOMS: atom_id res chain seq x y z
N MET A 1 -18.39 -4.08 13.50
CA MET A 1 -17.12 -3.89 12.81
C MET A 1 -17.18 -4.57 11.44
N LYS A 2 -16.56 -3.96 10.45
CA LYS A 2 -16.45 -4.52 9.10
C LYS A 2 -14.98 -4.66 8.73
N THR A 3 -14.67 -5.55 7.80
CA THR A 3 -13.30 -5.85 7.42
C THR A 3 -12.86 -5.01 6.24
N ILE A 4 -11.72 -4.36 6.39
CA ILE A 4 -10.99 -3.72 5.28
C ILE A 4 -9.61 -4.37 5.18
N LEU A 5 -8.87 -4.09 4.13
CA LEU A 5 -7.47 -4.48 4.04
C LEU A 5 -6.58 -3.28 4.23
N GLU A 6 -5.50 -3.50 4.99
CA GLU A 6 -4.40 -2.56 5.09
C GLU A 6 -3.21 -3.17 4.35
N VAL A 7 -2.63 -2.40 3.43
CA VAL A 7 -1.53 -2.83 2.59
C VAL A 7 -0.32 -1.97 2.91
N TYR A 8 0.76 -2.62 3.34
CA TYR A 8 2.01 -1.96 3.73
C TYR A 8 3.03 -2.10 2.62
N VAL A 9 3.62 -0.97 2.22
CA VAL A 9 4.63 -0.93 1.15
C VAL A 9 5.74 0.03 1.55
N THR A 10 7.00 -0.31 1.28
CA THR A 10 8.10 0.64 1.45
C THR A 10 8.63 1.08 0.09
N PHE A 11 9.14 2.33 0.04
CA PHE A 11 9.62 2.99 -1.16
C PHE A 11 10.98 3.62 -0.87
N PRO A 12 11.82 3.82 -1.91
CA PRO A 12 13.15 4.39 -1.70
C PRO A 12 13.16 5.83 -1.21
N ASP A 13 12.12 6.60 -1.51
CA ASP A 13 12.05 8.02 -1.14
C ASP A 13 10.61 8.50 -1.08
N GLU A 14 10.42 9.71 -0.55
CA GLU A 14 9.11 10.30 -0.39
C GLU A 14 8.42 10.54 -1.74
N ALA A 15 9.17 10.99 -2.75
CA ALA A 15 8.62 11.30 -4.05
C ALA A 15 7.97 10.06 -4.70
N ARG A 16 8.65 8.91 -4.64
CA ARG A 16 8.11 7.67 -5.18
C ARG A 16 6.90 7.17 -4.41
N ALA A 17 6.94 7.28 -3.08
CA ALA A 17 5.80 6.90 -2.25
C ALA A 17 4.57 7.74 -2.61
N ARG A 18 4.74 9.05 -2.73
CA ARG A 18 3.63 9.96 -3.07
C ARG A 18 3.11 9.68 -4.48
N GLU A 19 3.99 9.56 -5.45
CA GLU A 19 3.62 9.32 -6.84
C GLU A 19 2.78 8.05 -7.00
N ILE A 20 3.27 6.95 -6.44
CA ILE A 20 2.60 5.66 -6.59
C ILE A 20 1.29 5.62 -5.79
N CYS A 21 1.28 6.14 -4.56
CA CYS A 21 0.07 6.20 -3.77
C CYS A 21 -1.01 7.07 -4.43
N ASN A 22 -0.61 8.24 -4.95
CA ASN A 22 -1.55 9.11 -5.66
C ASN A 22 -2.15 8.39 -6.86
N GLN A 23 -1.33 7.68 -7.61
CA GLN A 23 -1.76 6.97 -8.81
C GLN A 23 -2.82 5.91 -8.49
N VAL A 24 -2.56 5.06 -7.51
CA VAL A 24 -3.49 3.98 -7.18
C VAL A 24 -4.79 4.51 -6.55
N ILE A 25 -4.73 5.63 -5.83
CA ILE A 25 -5.92 6.26 -5.26
C ILE A 25 -6.78 6.88 -6.37
N VAL A 26 -6.15 7.58 -7.32
CA VAL A 26 -6.86 8.15 -8.47
C VAL A 26 -7.52 7.06 -9.32
N GLU A 27 -6.86 5.90 -9.42
CA GLU A 27 -7.40 4.75 -10.15
C GLU A 27 -8.46 3.98 -9.35
N LYS A 28 -8.77 4.42 -8.14
CA LYS A 28 -9.78 3.81 -7.25
C LYS A 28 -9.41 2.39 -6.81
N LEU A 29 -8.14 2.13 -6.65
CA LEU A 29 -7.64 0.86 -6.14
C LEU A 29 -7.37 0.90 -4.64
N ALA A 30 -7.33 2.09 -4.06
CA ALA A 30 -7.22 2.28 -2.63
C ALA A 30 -8.03 3.52 -2.25
N ALA A 31 -8.55 3.54 -1.04
CA ALA A 31 -9.34 4.66 -0.53
C ALA A 31 -8.44 5.77 0.01
N CYS A 32 -7.36 5.39 0.67
CA CYS A 32 -6.43 6.34 1.27
C CYS A 32 -5.07 5.69 1.51
N ALA A 33 -4.08 6.53 1.78
CA ALA A 33 -2.75 6.09 2.16
C ALA A 33 -2.17 7.03 3.20
N ASN A 34 -1.52 6.46 4.21
CA ASN A 34 -0.71 7.21 5.16
C ASN A 34 0.74 6.97 4.79
N ILE A 35 1.53 8.04 4.65
CA ILE A 35 2.93 7.98 4.22
C ILE A 35 3.81 8.53 5.33
N TYR A 36 4.87 7.81 5.70
CA TYR A 36 5.75 8.20 6.78
C TYR A 36 7.15 7.63 6.59
N PRO A 37 8.19 8.30 7.13
CA PRO A 37 9.55 7.79 7.02
C PRO A 37 9.76 6.61 7.97
N VAL A 38 10.58 5.65 7.53
CA VAL A 38 10.98 4.49 8.33
C VAL A 38 12.48 4.28 8.20
N GLN A 39 13.07 3.76 9.26
CA GLN A 39 14.46 3.32 9.23
C GLN A 39 14.46 1.82 9.01
N SER A 40 15.03 1.38 7.88
CA SER A 40 15.00 -0.02 7.49
C SER A 40 16.37 -0.68 7.69
N ARG A 41 16.35 -1.89 8.20
CA ARG A 41 17.53 -2.72 8.40
C ARG A 41 17.23 -4.10 7.83
N TYR A 42 18.07 -4.58 6.89
CA TYR A 42 17.76 -5.84 6.21
C TYR A 42 19.01 -6.40 5.50
N ILE A 43 18.92 -7.64 5.07
CA ILE A 43 19.95 -8.28 4.26
C ILE A 43 19.43 -8.35 2.82
N TRP A 44 20.22 -7.85 1.89
CA TRP A 44 19.94 -7.94 0.46
C TRP A 44 21.17 -8.45 -0.25
N LYS A 45 21.05 -9.57 -0.95
CA LYS A 45 22.15 -10.21 -1.67
C LYS A 45 23.41 -10.37 -0.78
N GLU A 46 23.18 -10.91 0.43
CA GLU A 46 24.18 -11.20 1.45
C GLU A 46 24.81 -9.97 2.12
N ASN A 47 24.36 -8.77 1.77
CA ASN A 47 24.88 -7.53 2.37
C ASN A 47 23.88 -6.92 3.34
N PHE A 48 24.39 -6.47 4.47
CA PHE A 48 23.59 -5.74 5.45
C PHE A 48 23.33 -4.33 4.94
N GLN A 49 22.08 -3.91 4.96
CA GLN A 49 21.64 -2.60 4.50
C GLN A 49 21.04 -1.81 5.65
N GLU A 50 21.31 -0.50 5.67
CA GLU A 50 20.69 0.45 6.58
C GLU A 50 20.22 1.62 5.73
N ASP A 51 18.92 1.75 5.56
CA ASP A 51 18.35 2.78 4.69
C ASP A 51 17.25 3.55 5.40
N ILE A 52 17.06 4.80 4.96
CA ILE A 52 15.84 5.53 5.29
C ILE A 52 14.93 5.34 4.09
N GLU A 53 13.75 4.76 4.35
CA GLU A 53 12.74 4.57 3.33
C GLU A 53 11.47 5.33 3.71
N PHE A 54 10.50 5.37 2.81
CA PHE A 54 9.17 5.87 3.12
C PHE A 54 8.18 4.73 3.00
N ALA A 55 7.45 4.49 4.07
CA ALA A 55 6.41 3.48 4.07
C ALA A 55 5.08 4.11 3.73
N ALA A 56 4.21 3.34 3.13
CA ALA A 56 2.82 3.70 2.96
C ALA A 56 1.94 2.61 3.54
N LEU A 57 0.90 3.05 4.25
CA LEU A 57 -0.16 2.16 4.72
C LEU A 57 -1.41 2.55 3.95
N LEU A 58 -1.80 1.69 2.99
CA LEU A 58 -2.96 1.92 2.15
C LEU A 58 -4.15 1.16 2.73
N LYS A 59 -5.35 1.73 2.55
CA LYS A 59 -6.59 1.07 2.95
C LYS A 59 -7.42 0.79 1.72
N THR A 60 -7.89 -0.44 1.60
CA THR A 60 -8.67 -0.84 0.42
C THR A 60 -9.74 -1.88 0.77
N ASP A 61 -10.63 -2.09 -0.18
CA ASP A 61 -11.63 -3.14 -0.14
C ASP A 61 -10.94 -4.48 -0.41
N PRO A 62 -11.23 -5.53 0.37
CA PRO A 62 -10.64 -6.85 0.11
C PRO A 62 -10.84 -7.36 -1.32
N GLU A 63 -11.93 -6.99 -1.98
CA GLU A 63 -12.21 -7.43 -3.36
C GLU A 63 -11.27 -6.81 -4.40
N VAL A 64 -10.53 -5.74 -4.02
CA VAL A 64 -9.67 -5.01 -4.97
C VAL A 64 -8.20 -5.36 -4.78
N LEU A 65 -7.88 -6.19 -3.78
CA LEU A 65 -6.49 -6.47 -3.38
C LEU A 65 -5.59 -6.93 -4.53
N VAL A 66 -6.03 -7.90 -5.31
CA VAL A 66 -5.18 -8.48 -6.35
C VAL A 66 -4.81 -7.44 -7.40
N VAL A 67 -5.79 -6.63 -7.82
CA VAL A 67 -5.56 -5.57 -8.80
C VAL A 67 -4.62 -4.50 -8.23
N LEU A 68 -4.83 -4.12 -6.96
CA LEU A 68 -3.97 -3.15 -6.30
C LEU A 68 -2.52 -3.65 -6.21
N MET A 69 -2.32 -4.88 -5.79
CA MET A 69 -0.98 -5.46 -5.65
C MET A 69 -0.24 -5.53 -6.99
N GLU A 70 -0.92 -5.97 -8.05
CA GLU A 70 -0.34 -6.03 -9.38
C GLU A 70 0.02 -4.63 -9.89
N ARG A 71 -0.83 -3.64 -9.61
CA ARG A 71 -0.57 -2.27 -10.02
C ARG A 71 0.65 -1.68 -9.29
N ILE A 72 0.75 -1.88 -7.99
CA ILE A 72 1.90 -1.41 -7.21
C ILE A 72 3.18 -2.07 -7.72
N LYS A 73 3.17 -3.38 -7.95
CA LYS A 73 4.31 -4.10 -8.48
C LYS A 73 4.77 -3.51 -9.81
N ALA A 74 3.84 -3.18 -10.69
CA ALA A 74 4.16 -2.63 -12.01
C ALA A 74 4.81 -1.25 -11.93
N LEU A 75 4.43 -0.45 -10.92
CA LEU A 75 4.93 0.92 -10.76
C LEU A 75 6.17 1.01 -9.86
N HIS A 76 6.43 0.00 -9.05
CA HIS A 76 7.46 0.04 -8.03
C HIS A 76 8.86 -0.09 -8.63
N PRO A 77 9.85 0.71 -8.16
CA PRO A 77 11.20 0.67 -8.71
C PRO A 77 12.05 -0.52 -8.25
N TYR A 78 11.66 -1.21 -7.14
CA TYR A 78 12.46 -2.32 -6.62
C TYR A 78 12.25 -3.59 -7.43
N GLU A 79 13.30 -4.40 -7.49
CA GLU A 79 13.24 -5.75 -8.07
C GLU A 79 12.24 -6.63 -7.30
N VAL A 80 12.30 -6.55 -5.96
CA VAL A 80 11.37 -7.24 -5.08
C VAL A 80 10.79 -6.23 -4.10
N PRO A 81 9.63 -5.63 -4.41
CA PRO A 81 9.03 -4.67 -3.49
C PRO A 81 8.48 -5.37 -2.25
N ALA A 82 8.66 -4.72 -1.10
CA ALA A 82 8.08 -5.21 0.15
C ALA A 82 6.61 -4.80 0.19
N ILE A 83 5.74 -5.71 -0.19
CA ILE A 83 4.30 -5.50 -0.19
C ILE A 83 3.68 -6.60 0.66
N SER A 84 3.01 -6.21 1.73
CA SER A 84 2.31 -7.16 2.59
C SER A 84 0.95 -6.57 2.98
N CYS A 85 0.05 -7.41 3.44
CA CYS A 85 -1.28 -6.94 3.81
C CYS A 85 -1.86 -7.76 4.96
N TRP A 86 -2.85 -7.18 5.61
CA TRP A 86 -3.61 -7.87 6.66
C TRP A 86 -5.04 -7.34 6.70
N HIS A 87 -5.92 -8.16 7.25
CA HIS A 87 -7.29 -7.77 7.48
C HIS A 87 -7.37 -6.91 8.74
N ALA A 88 -8.11 -5.82 8.66
CA ALA A 88 -8.33 -4.94 9.79
C ALA A 88 -9.82 -4.77 10.03
N GLN A 89 -10.21 -4.74 11.30
CA GLN A 89 -11.58 -4.49 11.68
C GLN A 89 -11.77 -2.99 11.86
N ALA A 90 -12.74 -2.43 11.16
CA ALA A 90 -13.00 -1.00 11.16
C ALA A 90 -14.45 -0.73 11.57
N ILE A 91 -14.70 0.45 12.13
CA ILE A 91 -16.09 0.86 12.39
C ILE A 91 -16.84 0.88 11.05
N PRO A 92 -18.15 0.55 11.07
CA PRO A 92 -18.89 0.42 9.80
C PRO A 92 -18.86 1.67 8.93
N GLU A 93 -18.93 2.85 9.51
CA GLU A 93 -18.93 4.11 8.78
C GLU A 93 -17.64 4.29 7.98
N TYR A 94 -16.49 3.94 8.59
CA TYR A 94 -15.19 4.04 7.91
C TYR A 94 -15.05 2.96 6.84
N ALA A 95 -15.40 1.72 7.17
CA ALA A 95 -15.33 0.62 6.21
C ALA A 95 -16.20 0.89 4.98
N ASP A 96 -17.42 1.39 5.19
CA ASP A 96 -18.32 1.73 4.09
C ASP A 96 -17.72 2.80 3.19
N TRP A 97 -17.09 3.81 3.77
CA TRP A 97 -16.40 4.84 3.00
C TRP A 97 -15.26 4.24 2.17
N VAL A 98 -14.46 3.35 2.77
CA VAL A 98 -13.38 2.66 2.04
C VAL A 98 -13.94 1.89 0.85
N TYR A 99 -15.02 1.14 1.05
CA TYR A 99 -15.63 0.36 -0.04
C TYR A 99 -16.15 1.26 -1.16
N GLU A 100 -16.76 2.39 -0.81
CA GLU A 100 -17.29 3.33 -1.81
C GLU A 100 -16.18 3.95 -2.66
N CYS A 101 -15.01 4.17 -2.08
CA CYS A 101 -13.86 4.76 -2.79
C CYS A 101 -13.20 3.81 -3.77
N CYS A 102 -13.43 2.51 -3.63
CA CYS A 102 -12.71 1.50 -4.41
C CYS A 102 -13.55 0.98 -5.57
N ARG A 103 -12.89 0.87 -6.76
CA ARG A 103 -13.54 0.27 -7.93
C ARG A 103 -13.42 -1.23 -7.84
N LYS A 104 -14.55 -1.91 -7.81
CA LYS A 104 -14.56 -3.38 -7.79
C LYS A 104 -14.27 -3.92 -9.18
N PRO A 105 -13.53 -5.02 -9.28
CA PRO A 105 -13.30 -5.67 -10.57
C PRO A 105 -14.62 -6.21 -11.11
N GLU A 106 -14.77 -6.16 -12.43
CA GLU A 106 -15.95 -6.71 -13.12
C GLU A 106 -15.79 -8.18 -13.39
#